data_4ba8774e87bbd23e3bf76d9314ab37a2
#
_entry.id   4ba8774e87bbd23e3bf76d9314ab37a2
#
_cell.length_a   1.000
_cell.length_b   1.000
_cell.length_c   1.000
_cell.angle_alpha   90.00
_cell.angle_beta   90.00
_cell.angle_gamma   90.00
#
_symmetry.space_group_name_H-M   'P 1'
#
loop_
_entity.id
_entity.type
_entity.pdbx_description
1 polymer ?
#
loop_
_entity_poly.entity_id
_entity_poly.type
_entity_poly.pdbx_seq_one_letter_code
_entity_poly.pdbx_strand_id
1 'polypeptide(L)'
;MTHVVIVGVSTRAAAESAARAGFAVTAVDAFADLDQHPDVTALAVSRDLGSPFSASTAARLATTIDVDAIAYLSPFENHGRAIHIMSRGRELWGNSPGVLRRVRDPLTLNDTLRRHGFAVPHIRANDPNHSNNSNDLNARWLVKPRASGGGRDVRPWRSGTAVPRRSILQQRIDGTPGSIVFVAARGKAVPIGFSRQLIGRTEFGASGYRYCGSIMSSANDPQFEREPELVEAARAMTEVVANEFSLVGVNGIDFIARDGVPIPIEVNPRWSSSMELVERAQGLSVFSAHVTACTGNGLPSFDLWRARQRGCATGKAIVFARRDVVIGDTRVWLDQPDIRDIPRAGDRVRSGEPVCTVFAEAPDAASCETALIARAARVYERLERWGDDSRAPESLLIG
;
A
#
# COMPACT_ATOMS: atom_id res chain seq x y z
N MET A 1 10.14 -17.24 -21.69
CA MET A 1 9.75 -16.04 -20.88
C MET A 1 9.12 -16.58 -19.61
N THR A 2 9.60 -16.18 -18.42
CA THR A 2 9.03 -16.67 -17.16
C THR A 2 7.62 -16.10 -16.98
N HIS A 3 6.66 -16.96 -16.68
CA HIS A 3 5.27 -16.59 -16.46
C HIS A 3 5.01 -16.49 -14.95
N VAL A 4 4.50 -15.34 -14.50
CA VAL A 4 4.17 -15.08 -13.11
C VAL A 4 2.67 -14.76 -12.94
N VAL A 5 2.05 -15.34 -11.91
CA VAL A 5 0.74 -14.86 -11.46
C VAL A 5 0.95 -13.88 -10.29
N ILE A 6 0.38 -12.68 -10.42
CA ILE A 6 0.41 -11.64 -9.38
C ILE A 6 -0.98 -11.54 -8.76
N VAL A 7 -1.08 -11.73 -7.44
CA VAL A 7 -2.37 -11.85 -6.75
C VAL A 7 -2.49 -10.81 -5.64
N GLY A 8 -3.58 -10.04 -5.61
CA GLY A 8 -3.80 -9.01 -4.61
C GLY A 8 -5.19 -8.39 -4.69
N VAL A 9 -5.51 -7.42 -3.84
CA VAL A 9 -6.77 -6.68 -3.96
C VAL A 9 -6.76 -5.73 -5.15
N SER A 10 -5.60 -5.15 -5.48
CA SER A 10 -5.33 -4.35 -6.68
C SER A 10 -3.92 -4.70 -7.16
N THR A 11 -3.78 -5.14 -8.40
CA THR A 11 -2.51 -5.67 -8.94
C THR A 11 -1.97 -4.86 -10.10
N ARG A 12 -2.76 -3.94 -10.69
CA ARG A 12 -2.43 -3.23 -11.91
C ARG A 12 -1.00 -2.66 -11.92
N ALA A 13 -0.60 -1.92 -10.87
CA ALA A 13 0.72 -1.29 -10.83
C ALA A 13 1.88 -2.31 -10.82
N ALA A 14 1.75 -3.38 -10.04
CA ALA A 14 2.78 -4.43 -9.99
C ALA A 14 2.81 -5.26 -11.28
N ALA A 15 1.65 -5.54 -11.87
CA ALA A 15 1.53 -6.27 -13.12
C ALA A 15 2.12 -5.48 -14.30
N GLU A 16 1.86 -4.17 -14.36
CA GLU A 16 2.48 -3.27 -15.34
C GLU A 16 4.00 -3.22 -15.19
N SER A 17 4.50 -3.10 -13.95
CA SER A 17 5.94 -3.13 -13.67
C SER A 17 6.58 -4.47 -14.10
N ALA A 18 5.92 -5.58 -13.86
CA ALA A 18 6.38 -6.91 -14.25
C ALA A 18 6.39 -7.08 -15.78
N ALA A 19 5.33 -6.66 -16.47
CA ALA A 19 5.25 -6.72 -17.93
C ALA A 19 6.36 -5.86 -18.59
N ARG A 20 6.56 -4.63 -18.10
CA ARG A 20 7.68 -3.77 -18.54
C ARG A 20 9.06 -4.38 -18.27
N ALA A 21 9.18 -5.22 -17.24
CA ALA A 21 10.41 -5.96 -16.95
C ALA A 21 10.59 -7.23 -17.82
N GLY A 22 9.67 -7.52 -18.72
CA GLY A 22 9.77 -8.63 -19.69
C GLY A 22 9.25 -9.97 -19.17
N PHE A 23 8.40 -9.99 -18.13
CA PHE A 23 7.71 -11.21 -17.68
C PHE A 23 6.39 -11.39 -18.43
N ALA A 24 5.98 -12.64 -18.64
CA ALA A 24 4.60 -12.97 -18.97
C ALA A 24 3.77 -12.87 -17.67
N VAL A 25 2.67 -12.12 -17.69
CA VAL A 25 1.95 -11.78 -16.45
C VAL A 25 0.47 -12.15 -16.54
N THR A 26 0.00 -12.89 -15.54
CA THR A 26 -1.43 -12.98 -15.22
C THR A 26 -1.70 -12.29 -13.87
N ALA A 27 -2.59 -11.32 -13.88
CA ALA A 27 -3.01 -10.57 -12.70
C ALA A 27 -4.35 -11.10 -12.18
N VAL A 28 -4.47 -11.36 -10.88
CA VAL A 28 -5.72 -11.81 -10.22
C VAL A 28 -6.06 -10.86 -9.10
N ASP A 29 -7.12 -10.07 -9.26
CA ASP A 29 -7.49 -9.08 -8.26
C ASP A 29 -9.01 -8.87 -8.10
N ALA A 30 -9.40 -7.78 -7.42
CA ALA A 30 -10.80 -7.44 -7.20
C ALA A 30 -11.42 -6.66 -8.37
N PHE A 31 -10.62 -5.97 -9.19
CA PHE A 31 -11.07 -4.92 -10.09
C PHE A 31 -10.85 -5.26 -11.58
N ALA A 32 -9.67 -5.79 -11.94
CA ALA A 32 -9.17 -5.90 -13.32
C ALA A 32 -9.44 -4.59 -14.08
N ASP A 33 -8.83 -3.51 -13.55
CA ASP A 33 -9.00 -2.14 -14.02
C ASP A 33 -8.86 -2.01 -15.54
N LEU A 34 -9.47 -0.97 -16.12
CA LEU A 34 -9.52 -0.79 -17.57
C LEU A 34 -8.15 -0.47 -18.17
N ASP A 35 -7.26 0.16 -17.39
CA ASP A 35 -5.91 0.58 -17.75
C ASP A 35 -4.82 -0.46 -17.48
N GLN A 36 -5.16 -1.75 -17.54
CA GLN A 36 -4.15 -2.82 -17.50
C GLN A 36 -3.19 -2.72 -18.66
N HIS A 37 -1.92 -3.06 -18.42
CA HIS A 37 -0.93 -3.13 -19.51
C HIS A 37 -1.38 -4.14 -20.59
N PRO A 38 -1.21 -3.84 -21.89
CA PRO A 38 -1.69 -4.71 -22.98
C PRO A 38 -1.20 -6.16 -22.91
N ASP A 39 0.02 -6.38 -22.40
CA ASP A 39 0.64 -7.71 -22.27
C ASP A 39 0.25 -8.42 -20.95
N VAL A 40 -0.68 -7.88 -20.16
CA VAL A 40 -1.16 -8.48 -18.91
C VAL A 40 -2.52 -9.12 -19.13
N THR A 41 -2.63 -10.40 -18.80
CA THR A 41 -3.94 -11.07 -18.68
C THR A 41 -4.51 -10.75 -17.29
N ALA A 42 -5.57 -9.95 -17.22
CA ALA A 42 -6.18 -9.53 -15.95
C ALA A 42 -7.50 -10.26 -15.70
N LEU A 43 -7.61 -10.87 -14.50
CA LEU A 43 -8.78 -11.60 -14.02
C LEU A 43 -9.33 -10.93 -12.76
N ALA A 44 -10.61 -10.54 -12.78
CA ALA A 44 -11.32 -10.06 -11.58
C ALA A 44 -12.08 -11.20 -10.91
N VAL A 45 -11.77 -11.49 -9.65
CA VAL A 45 -12.42 -12.57 -8.89
C VAL A 45 -13.95 -12.51 -8.96
N SER A 46 -14.54 -11.31 -8.89
CA SER A 46 -15.99 -11.12 -8.93
C SER A 46 -16.60 -11.47 -10.28
N ARG A 47 -15.95 -11.15 -11.40
CA ARG A 47 -16.44 -11.45 -12.75
C ARG A 47 -16.14 -12.87 -13.17
N ASP A 48 -14.91 -13.33 -12.93
CA ASP A 48 -14.42 -14.60 -13.48
C ASP A 48 -14.80 -15.81 -12.62
N LEU A 49 -15.10 -15.61 -11.32
CA LEU A 49 -15.61 -16.65 -10.43
C LEU A 49 -17.04 -16.41 -9.92
N GLY A 50 -17.65 -15.26 -10.19
CA GLY A 50 -18.95 -14.91 -9.65
C GLY A 50 -18.97 -14.80 -8.10
N SER A 51 -17.83 -14.57 -7.45
CA SER A 51 -17.68 -14.56 -6.00
C SER A 51 -17.04 -13.27 -5.51
N PRO A 52 -17.39 -12.75 -4.34
CA PRO A 52 -16.69 -11.60 -3.78
C PRO A 52 -15.18 -11.88 -3.62
N PHE A 53 -14.37 -10.84 -3.80
CA PHE A 53 -12.94 -10.93 -3.56
C PHE A 53 -12.64 -11.29 -2.10
N SER A 54 -11.82 -12.31 -1.93
CA SER A 54 -11.13 -12.65 -0.68
C SER A 54 -9.80 -13.30 -1.01
N ALA A 55 -8.85 -13.29 -0.06
CA ALA A 55 -7.57 -13.96 -0.29
C ALA A 55 -7.74 -15.45 -0.62
N SER A 56 -8.76 -16.12 -0.09
CA SER A 56 -9.05 -17.54 -0.39
C SER A 56 -9.65 -17.74 -1.77
N THR A 57 -10.56 -16.88 -2.23
CA THR A 57 -11.15 -16.98 -3.57
C THR A 57 -10.11 -16.63 -4.65
N ALA A 58 -9.32 -15.58 -4.44
CA ALA A 58 -8.24 -15.20 -5.35
C ALA A 58 -7.14 -16.28 -5.42
N ALA A 59 -6.75 -16.86 -4.27
CA ALA A 59 -5.78 -17.97 -4.25
C ALA A 59 -6.28 -19.18 -5.01
N ARG A 60 -7.57 -19.53 -4.88
CA ARG A 60 -8.18 -20.64 -5.60
C ARG A 60 -8.16 -20.40 -7.11
N LEU A 61 -8.48 -19.18 -7.58
CA LEU A 61 -8.36 -18.82 -8.99
C LEU A 61 -6.90 -18.93 -9.47
N ALA A 62 -5.95 -18.37 -8.70
CA ALA A 62 -4.53 -18.42 -9.04
C ALA A 62 -3.99 -19.86 -9.16
N THR A 63 -4.54 -20.85 -8.43
CA THR A 63 -4.10 -22.25 -8.54
C THR A 63 -4.53 -22.91 -9.84
N THR A 64 -5.50 -22.40 -10.58
CA THR A 64 -5.93 -22.94 -11.89
C THR A 64 -5.09 -22.45 -13.06
N ILE A 65 -4.20 -21.47 -12.83
CA ILE A 65 -3.37 -20.87 -13.85
C ILE A 65 -2.02 -21.58 -13.85
N ASP A 66 -1.56 -22.06 -15.01
CA ASP A 66 -0.24 -22.69 -15.17
C ASP A 66 0.83 -21.59 -15.29
N VAL A 67 1.71 -21.51 -14.29
CA VAL A 67 2.75 -20.46 -14.18
C VAL A 67 3.99 -20.99 -13.46
N ASP A 68 5.13 -20.37 -13.76
CA ASP A 68 6.41 -20.71 -13.14
C ASP A 68 6.51 -20.17 -11.70
N ALA A 69 5.97 -18.96 -11.49
CA ALA A 69 6.12 -18.25 -10.22
C ALA A 69 4.83 -17.56 -9.77
N ILE A 70 4.78 -17.26 -8.48
CA ILE A 70 3.73 -16.44 -7.88
C ILE A 70 4.33 -15.25 -7.12
N ALA A 71 3.67 -14.09 -7.24
CA ALA A 71 3.89 -12.93 -6.37
C ALA A 71 2.55 -12.50 -5.75
N TYR A 72 2.60 -11.93 -4.56
CA TYR A 72 1.39 -11.50 -3.86
C TYR A 72 1.49 -10.07 -3.36
N LEU A 73 0.33 -9.42 -3.28
CA LEU A 73 0.15 -8.09 -2.74
C LEU A 73 -0.83 -8.13 -1.54
N SER A 74 -1.26 -6.94 -1.07
CA SER A 74 -2.29 -6.86 -0.03
C SER A 74 -3.58 -7.59 -0.47
N PRO A 75 -4.27 -8.34 0.44
CA PRO A 75 -4.00 -8.49 1.87
C PRO A 75 -3.26 -9.79 2.23
N PHE A 76 -2.55 -10.42 1.29
CA PHE A 76 -2.00 -11.78 1.45
C PHE A 76 -0.98 -11.88 2.57
N GLU A 77 -0.32 -10.79 2.98
CA GLU A 77 0.58 -10.76 4.14
C GLU A 77 -0.10 -11.22 5.44
N ASN A 78 -1.43 -11.19 5.48
CA ASN A 78 -2.23 -11.67 6.60
C ASN A 78 -2.84 -13.07 6.37
N HIS A 79 -2.59 -13.68 5.21
CA HIS A 79 -3.22 -14.92 4.75
C HIS A 79 -2.21 -16.00 4.35
N GLY A 80 -1.29 -16.35 5.26
CA GLY A 80 -0.20 -17.30 4.98
C GLY A 80 -0.65 -18.66 4.43
N ARG A 81 -1.86 -19.14 4.80
CA ARG A 81 -2.41 -20.38 4.24
C ARG A 81 -2.72 -20.24 2.75
N ALA A 82 -3.24 -19.07 2.32
CA ALA A 82 -3.52 -18.80 0.92
C ALA A 82 -2.21 -18.78 0.10
N ILE A 83 -1.17 -18.12 0.61
CA ILE A 83 0.17 -18.12 -0.02
C ILE A 83 0.71 -19.55 -0.13
N HIS A 84 0.64 -20.34 0.95
CA HIS A 84 1.10 -21.73 0.93
C HIS A 84 0.39 -22.57 -0.14
N ILE A 85 -0.92 -22.38 -0.33
CA ILE A 85 -1.69 -23.10 -1.34
C ILE A 85 -1.25 -22.69 -2.76
N MET A 86 -1.10 -21.39 -3.02
CA MET A 86 -0.70 -20.88 -4.33
C MET A 86 0.73 -21.24 -4.72
N SER A 87 1.65 -21.36 -3.76
CA SER A 87 3.07 -21.62 -4.02
C SER A 87 3.42 -23.11 -4.17
N ARG A 88 2.46 -24.02 -4.08
CA ARG A 88 2.73 -25.45 -4.25
C ARG A 88 3.19 -25.74 -5.68
N GLY A 89 4.41 -26.27 -5.82
CA GLY A 89 5.00 -26.60 -7.12
C GLY A 89 5.39 -25.40 -7.98
N ARG A 90 5.46 -24.20 -7.38
CA ARG A 90 5.79 -22.94 -8.05
C ARG A 90 6.78 -22.14 -7.23
N GLU A 91 7.55 -21.30 -7.89
CA GLU A 91 8.46 -20.40 -7.18
C GLU A 91 7.67 -19.28 -6.46
N LEU A 92 7.98 -19.04 -5.21
CA LEU A 92 7.38 -17.94 -4.45
C LEU A 92 8.28 -16.69 -4.53
N TRP A 93 7.84 -15.68 -5.27
CA TRP A 93 8.48 -14.38 -5.25
C TRP A 93 7.83 -13.50 -4.17
N GLY A 94 8.45 -13.54 -3.00
CA GLY A 94 7.99 -12.82 -1.81
C GLY A 94 8.34 -13.51 -0.50
N ASN A 95 7.98 -12.89 0.60
CA ASN A 95 8.24 -13.41 1.94
C ASN A 95 7.40 -14.65 2.25
N SER A 96 8.00 -15.67 2.84
CA SER A 96 7.30 -16.90 3.20
C SER A 96 6.26 -16.68 4.32
N PRO A 97 5.24 -17.55 4.44
CA PRO A 97 4.25 -17.46 5.52
C PRO A 97 4.85 -17.41 6.93
N GLY A 98 6.00 -18.06 7.14
CA GLY A 98 6.73 -18.04 8.42
C GLY A 98 7.31 -16.66 8.73
N VAL A 99 7.94 -16.03 7.72
CA VAL A 99 8.48 -14.67 7.80
C VAL A 99 7.35 -13.67 8.07
N LEU A 100 6.26 -13.75 7.30
CA LEU A 100 5.11 -12.85 7.43
C LEU A 100 4.52 -12.89 8.85
N ARG A 101 4.33 -14.08 9.41
CA ARG A 101 3.78 -14.23 10.76
C ARG A 101 4.64 -13.54 11.83
N ARG A 102 5.98 -13.58 11.69
CA ARG A 102 6.90 -12.93 12.63
C ARG A 102 6.93 -11.41 12.47
N VAL A 103 7.13 -10.93 11.25
CA VAL A 103 7.30 -9.48 11.00
C VAL A 103 5.98 -8.71 11.13
N ARG A 104 4.85 -9.37 10.91
CA ARG A 104 3.51 -8.77 11.07
C ARG A 104 2.97 -8.87 12.50
N ASP A 105 3.64 -9.57 13.41
CA ASP A 105 3.30 -9.51 14.82
C ASP A 105 3.89 -8.23 15.46
N PRO A 106 3.04 -7.28 15.86
CA PRO A 106 3.50 -5.97 16.34
C PRO A 106 4.29 -6.05 17.65
N LEU A 107 4.08 -7.08 18.47
CA LEU A 107 4.87 -7.28 19.70
C LEU A 107 6.28 -7.74 19.34
N THR A 108 6.40 -8.75 18.48
CA THR A 108 7.69 -9.27 18.01
C THR A 108 8.48 -8.18 17.29
N LEU A 109 7.83 -7.40 16.42
CA LEU A 109 8.46 -6.29 15.72
C LEU A 109 8.99 -5.23 16.69
N ASN A 110 8.16 -4.77 17.63
CA ASN A 110 8.56 -3.76 18.60
C ASN A 110 9.69 -4.22 19.52
N ASP A 111 9.64 -5.46 20.00
CA ASP A 111 10.68 -6.01 20.86
C ASP A 111 12.02 -6.14 20.10
N THR A 112 11.97 -6.55 18.85
CA THR A 112 13.15 -6.61 18.00
C THR A 112 13.75 -5.23 17.80
N LEU A 113 12.96 -4.24 17.36
CA LEU A 113 13.46 -2.90 17.10
C LEU A 113 13.95 -2.19 18.38
N ARG A 114 13.27 -2.41 19.52
CA ARG A 114 13.72 -1.87 20.82
C ARG A 114 15.08 -2.41 21.25
N ARG A 115 15.35 -3.72 21.03
CA ARG A 115 16.66 -4.32 21.31
C ARG A 115 17.80 -3.70 20.47
N HIS A 116 17.46 -3.19 19.29
CA HIS A 116 18.39 -2.46 18.42
C HIS A 116 18.38 -0.94 18.64
N GLY A 117 17.78 -0.45 19.73
CA GLY A 117 17.82 0.95 20.12
C GLY A 117 16.81 1.88 19.43
N PHE A 118 15.88 1.35 18.63
CA PHE A 118 14.85 2.17 18.00
C PHE A 118 13.73 2.51 18.97
N ALA A 119 13.24 3.76 18.88
CA ALA A 119 11.99 4.15 19.51
C ALA A 119 10.83 3.43 18.85
N VAL A 120 9.93 2.87 19.66
CA VAL A 120 8.75 2.15 19.19
C VAL A 120 7.52 2.53 20.00
N PRO A 121 6.29 2.48 19.42
CA PRO A 121 5.08 2.77 20.18
C PRO A 121 4.85 1.72 21.27
N HIS A 122 4.26 2.12 22.40
CA HIS A 122 3.76 1.14 23.35
C HIS A 122 2.59 0.35 22.75
N ILE A 123 2.57 -0.97 23.02
CA ILE A 123 1.50 -1.86 22.56
C ILE A 123 0.97 -2.63 23.76
N ARG A 124 -0.36 -2.70 23.85
CA ARG A 124 -1.07 -3.58 24.78
C ARG A 124 -1.83 -4.63 23.98
N ALA A 125 -1.49 -5.89 24.22
CA ALA A 125 -2.31 -6.99 23.74
C ALA A 125 -3.66 -6.98 24.48
N ASN A 126 -4.72 -7.43 23.82
CA ASN A 126 -6.00 -7.61 24.48
C ASN A 126 -5.93 -8.86 25.35
N ASP A 127 -5.39 -8.74 26.56
CA ASP A 127 -5.41 -9.76 27.59
C ASP A 127 -6.46 -9.37 28.65
N PRO A 128 -7.55 -10.13 28.79
CA PRO A 128 -8.59 -9.84 29.77
C PRO A 128 -8.09 -9.91 31.24
N ASN A 129 -6.92 -10.53 31.48
CA ASN A 129 -6.33 -10.68 32.81
C ASN A 129 -5.27 -9.61 33.14
N HIS A 130 -4.88 -8.78 32.18
CA HIS A 130 -4.01 -7.62 32.49
C HIS A 130 -4.87 -6.48 33.00
N SER A 131 -4.90 -6.35 34.34
CA SER A 131 -5.42 -5.16 35.02
C SER A 131 -4.77 -3.91 34.38
N ASN A 132 -5.61 -2.93 34.06
CA ASN A 132 -5.23 -1.60 33.62
C ASN A 132 -4.31 -0.93 34.67
N ASN A 133 -3.03 -1.27 34.70
CA ASN A 133 -2.06 -0.53 35.47
C ASN A 133 -1.92 0.85 34.83
N SER A 134 -2.55 1.80 35.47
CA SER A 134 -2.85 3.17 35.08
C SER A 134 -1.66 4.12 35.08
N ASN A 135 -0.42 3.65 34.92
CA ASN A 135 0.75 4.52 35.00
C ASN A 135 0.99 5.37 33.73
N ASP A 136 0.08 5.31 32.73
CA ASP A 136 0.19 6.11 31.51
C ASP A 136 -1.13 6.85 31.26
N LEU A 137 -1.57 7.63 32.26
CA LEU A 137 -2.81 8.42 32.25
C LEU A 137 -2.88 9.44 31.11
N ASN A 138 -1.73 9.79 30.51
CA ASN A 138 -1.62 10.79 29.46
C ASN A 138 -1.45 10.19 28.06
N ALA A 139 -1.23 8.88 27.92
CA ALA A 139 -1.05 8.27 26.60
C ALA A 139 -2.39 8.13 25.88
N ARG A 140 -2.46 8.68 24.68
CA ARG A 140 -3.59 8.46 23.76
C ARG A 140 -3.40 7.13 23.06
N TRP A 141 -4.45 6.31 23.01
CA TRP A 141 -4.42 4.96 22.46
C TRP A 141 -5.28 4.85 21.22
N LEU A 142 -4.83 3.99 20.31
CA LEU A 142 -5.57 3.59 19.10
C LEU A 142 -5.94 2.11 19.20
N VAL A 143 -7.18 1.79 18.86
CA VAL A 143 -7.57 0.42 18.53
C VAL A 143 -7.10 0.14 17.11
N LYS A 144 -6.24 -0.84 16.93
CA LYS A 144 -5.70 -1.26 15.63
C LYS A 144 -6.01 -2.73 15.39
N PRO A 145 -6.76 -3.09 14.34
CA PRO A 145 -6.93 -4.50 13.96
C PRO A 145 -5.58 -5.12 13.58
N ARG A 146 -5.33 -6.38 14.01
CA ARG A 146 -4.05 -7.08 13.72
C ARG A 146 -3.86 -7.42 12.24
N ALA A 147 -4.96 -7.58 11.51
CA ALA A 147 -4.98 -7.99 10.10
C ALA A 147 -5.73 -6.96 9.26
N SER A 148 -5.26 -5.71 9.27
CA SER A 148 -5.77 -4.63 8.42
C SER A 148 -4.65 -4.00 7.63
N GLY A 149 -5.02 -3.20 6.61
CA GLY A 149 -4.10 -2.40 5.82
C GLY A 149 -4.70 -1.03 5.50
N GLY A 150 -3.85 -0.06 5.16
CA GLY A 150 -4.25 1.29 4.77
C GLY A 150 -5.01 2.06 5.84
N GLY A 151 -4.81 1.76 7.13
CA GLY A 151 -5.46 2.45 8.25
C GLY A 151 -6.95 2.14 8.42
N ARG A 152 -7.49 1.12 7.70
CA ARG A 152 -8.90 0.72 7.82
C ARG A 152 -9.20 0.25 9.25
N ASP A 153 -10.30 0.75 9.82
CA ASP A 153 -10.81 0.43 11.16
C ASP A 153 -9.87 0.83 12.32
N VAL A 154 -8.82 1.58 12.06
CA VAL A 154 -8.02 2.24 13.10
C VAL A 154 -8.82 3.41 13.66
N ARG A 155 -8.96 3.45 14.99
CA ARG A 155 -9.72 4.51 15.66
C ARG A 155 -9.19 4.80 17.06
N PRO A 156 -9.44 6.01 17.59
CA PRO A 156 -9.11 6.30 18.97
C PRO A 156 -9.81 5.34 19.95
N TRP A 157 -9.08 4.86 20.93
CA TRP A 157 -9.66 4.10 22.04
C TRP A 157 -10.22 5.04 23.09
N ARG A 158 -11.35 4.70 23.67
CA ARG A 158 -11.94 5.40 24.81
C ARG A 158 -11.80 4.51 26.03
N SER A 159 -11.34 5.12 27.16
CA SER A 159 -11.22 4.39 28.43
C SER A 159 -12.54 3.73 28.80
N GLY A 160 -12.45 2.50 29.33
CA GLY A 160 -13.63 1.69 29.68
C GLY A 160 -14.30 0.96 28.51
N THR A 161 -13.87 1.20 27.25
CA THR A 161 -14.43 0.44 26.13
C THR A 161 -13.64 -0.83 25.85
N ALA A 162 -14.36 -1.93 25.56
CA ALA A 162 -13.75 -3.21 25.22
C ALA A 162 -12.94 -3.12 23.91
N VAL A 163 -11.77 -3.76 23.90
CA VAL A 163 -10.94 -3.90 22.69
C VAL A 163 -11.42 -5.13 21.91
N PRO A 164 -11.73 -5.02 20.59
CA PRO A 164 -12.17 -6.16 19.80
C PRO A 164 -11.14 -7.30 19.81
N ARG A 165 -11.60 -8.57 19.82
CA ARG A 165 -10.75 -9.76 20.00
C ARG A 165 -9.52 -9.87 19.07
N ARG A 166 -9.58 -9.33 17.85
CA ARG A 166 -8.47 -9.38 16.87
C ARG A 166 -7.78 -8.04 16.72
N SER A 167 -7.81 -7.21 17.76
CA SER A 167 -7.20 -5.89 17.78
C SER A 167 -6.16 -5.79 18.89
N ILE A 168 -5.35 -4.74 18.79
CA ILE A 168 -4.42 -4.31 19.83
C ILE A 168 -4.71 -2.86 20.19
N LEU A 169 -4.24 -2.43 21.34
CA LEU A 169 -4.07 -1.03 21.65
C LEU A 169 -2.63 -0.63 21.32
N GLN A 170 -2.48 0.34 20.46
CA GLN A 170 -1.19 0.95 20.11
C GLN A 170 -1.19 2.41 20.57
N GLN A 171 -0.11 2.84 21.20
CA GLN A 171 0.09 4.24 21.55
C GLN A 171 -0.04 5.11 20.31
N ARG A 172 -0.86 6.16 20.37
CA ARG A 172 -0.90 7.18 19.33
C ARG A 172 0.36 8.05 19.46
N ILE A 173 1.10 8.11 18.38
CA ILE A 173 2.26 9.01 18.26
C ILE A 173 1.81 10.24 17.47
N ASP A 174 2.07 11.43 17.98
CA ASP A 174 1.91 12.68 17.25
C ASP A 174 3.17 12.95 16.43
N GLY A 175 3.01 13.35 15.18
CA GLY A 175 4.10 13.59 14.23
C GLY A 175 3.63 13.46 12.79
N THR A 176 4.58 13.50 11.87
CA THR A 176 4.30 13.40 10.42
C THR A 176 4.38 11.96 9.94
N PRO A 177 3.33 11.41 9.30
CA PRO A 177 3.37 10.06 8.78
C PRO A 177 4.29 9.95 7.56
N GLY A 178 5.13 8.92 7.55
CA GLY A 178 6.08 8.64 6.47
C GLY A 178 6.21 7.14 6.18
N SER A 179 6.86 6.84 5.08
CA SER A 179 7.18 5.48 4.66
C SER A 179 8.55 5.43 4.01
N ILE A 180 9.31 4.38 4.33
CA ILE A 180 10.52 4.01 3.61
C ILE A 180 10.29 2.66 2.94
N VAL A 181 10.56 2.58 1.63
CA VAL A 181 10.49 1.33 0.87
C VAL A 181 11.89 0.87 0.50
N PHE A 182 12.10 -0.44 0.53
CA PHE A 182 13.41 -1.06 0.35
C PHE A 182 13.31 -2.44 -0.30
N VAL A 183 14.41 -2.85 -0.92
CA VAL A 183 14.60 -4.22 -1.41
C VAL A 183 15.49 -4.95 -0.43
N ALA A 184 15.12 -6.17 -0.05
CA ALA A 184 15.85 -6.99 0.90
C ALA A 184 16.28 -8.32 0.30
N ALA A 185 17.49 -8.76 0.61
CA ALA A 185 18.01 -10.10 0.29
C ALA A 185 19.18 -10.45 1.23
N ARG A 186 19.24 -11.72 1.67
CA ARG A 186 20.35 -12.26 2.46
C ARG A 186 20.71 -11.40 3.70
N GLY A 187 19.68 -10.90 4.40
CA GLY A 187 19.85 -10.07 5.60
C GLY A 187 20.31 -8.63 5.35
N LYS A 188 20.40 -8.19 4.10
CA LYS A 188 20.75 -6.82 3.72
C LYS A 188 19.54 -6.10 3.12
N ALA A 189 19.54 -4.75 3.17
CA ALA A 189 18.51 -3.91 2.57
C ALA A 189 19.12 -2.77 1.75
N VAL A 190 18.46 -2.43 0.65
CA VAL A 190 18.72 -1.22 -0.13
C VAL A 190 17.44 -0.39 -0.16
N PRO A 191 17.39 0.75 0.54
CA PRO A 191 16.28 1.70 0.44
C PRO A 191 16.16 2.26 -0.98
N ILE A 192 14.94 2.26 -1.52
CA ILE A 192 14.65 2.71 -2.88
C ILE A 192 13.68 3.89 -2.93
N GLY A 193 13.03 4.24 -1.81
CA GLY A 193 12.12 5.38 -1.75
C GLY A 193 11.81 5.80 -0.32
N PHE A 194 11.56 7.10 -0.15
CA PHE A 194 11.21 7.74 1.10
C PHE A 194 10.13 8.78 0.82
N SER A 195 9.02 8.74 1.55
CA SER A 195 7.86 9.57 1.24
C SER A 195 7.10 10.01 2.49
N ARG A 196 6.49 11.20 2.41
CA ARG A 196 5.43 11.64 3.32
C ARG A 196 4.11 10.99 2.89
N GLN A 197 3.37 10.45 3.85
CA GLN A 197 2.06 9.86 3.59
C GLN A 197 0.93 10.89 3.76
N LEU A 198 -0.09 10.77 2.93
CA LEU A 198 -1.36 11.49 3.03
C LEU A 198 -2.36 10.58 3.74
N ILE A 199 -2.78 11.02 4.95
CA ILE A 199 -3.67 10.23 5.81
C ILE A 199 -4.92 11.03 6.11
N GLY A 200 -6.10 10.42 5.90
CA GLY A 200 -7.39 10.97 6.28
C GLY A 200 -7.78 12.28 5.60
N ARG A 201 -7.20 12.57 4.42
CA ARG A 201 -7.44 13.81 3.69
C ARG A 201 -8.82 13.78 3.01
N THR A 202 -9.69 14.67 3.45
CA THR A 202 -11.08 14.77 2.97
C THR A 202 -11.17 15.20 1.51
N GLU A 203 -10.16 15.88 1.00
CA GLU A 203 -10.01 16.26 -0.40
C GLU A 203 -10.02 15.04 -1.32
N PHE A 204 -9.53 13.88 -0.83
CA PHE A 204 -9.53 12.61 -1.55
C PHE A 204 -10.64 11.64 -1.08
N GLY A 205 -11.62 12.13 -0.29
CA GLY A 205 -12.71 11.29 0.26
C GLY A 205 -12.26 10.34 1.37
N ALA A 206 -11.08 10.54 1.93
CA ALA A 206 -10.58 9.77 3.06
C ALA A 206 -10.93 10.46 4.39
N SER A 207 -10.95 9.69 5.48
CA SER A 207 -11.18 10.19 6.83
C SER A 207 -10.40 9.39 7.87
N GLY A 208 -10.24 9.94 9.07
CA GLY A 208 -9.58 9.28 10.19
C GLY A 208 -8.12 8.91 9.89
N TYR A 209 -7.79 7.63 10.00
CA TYR A 209 -6.43 7.11 9.78
C TYR A 209 -6.24 6.46 8.40
N ARG A 210 -7.18 6.68 7.48
CA ARG A 210 -7.13 6.06 6.16
C ARG A 210 -6.00 6.63 5.32
N TYR A 211 -5.11 5.75 4.86
CA TYR A 211 -4.11 6.09 3.85
C TYR A 211 -4.81 6.47 2.53
N CYS A 212 -4.43 7.59 1.96
CA CYS A 212 -4.96 8.04 0.68
C CYS A 212 -3.88 8.51 -0.30
N GLY A 213 -2.60 8.37 0.00
CA GLY A 213 -1.54 8.72 -0.95
C GLY A 213 -0.20 8.99 -0.30
N SER A 214 0.77 9.34 -1.14
CA SER A 214 2.13 9.70 -0.71
C SER A 214 2.73 10.75 -1.64
N ILE A 215 3.65 11.53 -1.11
CA ILE A 215 4.47 12.48 -1.86
C ILE A 215 5.94 12.17 -1.56
N MET A 216 6.72 11.99 -2.62
CA MET A 216 8.19 11.96 -2.60
C MET A 216 8.69 13.32 -3.04
N SER A 217 9.59 13.92 -2.27
CA SER A 217 10.24 15.20 -2.58
C SER A 217 11.74 15.06 -2.64
N SER A 218 12.40 16.09 -3.19
CA SER A 218 13.85 16.17 -3.19
C SER A 218 14.40 16.49 -1.79
N ALA A 219 15.70 16.30 -1.59
CA ALA A 219 16.37 16.68 -0.35
C ALA A 219 16.36 18.21 -0.09
N ASN A 220 16.13 19.01 -1.13
CA ASN A 220 16.05 20.47 -1.04
C ASN A 220 14.63 20.96 -0.66
N ASP A 221 13.66 20.06 -0.60
CA ASP A 221 12.28 20.31 -0.19
C ASP A 221 11.89 19.31 0.92
N PRO A 222 12.44 19.46 2.13
CA PRO A 222 12.24 18.53 3.23
C PRO A 222 10.79 18.54 3.72
N GLN A 223 10.23 17.34 3.91
CA GLN A 223 8.85 17.14 4.37
C GLN A 223 8.77 16.80 5.86
N PHE A 224 9.90 16.64 6.51
CA PHE A 224 10.01 16.25 7.91
C PHE A 224 11.04 17.12 8.63
N GLU A 225 10.83 17.32 9.92
CA GLU A 225 11.85 17.93 10.76
C GLU A 225 13.09 17.04 10.83
N ARG A 226 14.27 17.66 10.75
CA ARG A 226 15.57 16.95 10.78
C ARG A 226 15.60 15.77 9.81
N GLU A 227 15.15 16.01 8.59
CA GLU A 227 14.95 14.97 7.59
C GLU A 227 16.22 14.18 7.25
N PRO A 228 17.43 14.74 7.17
CA PRO A 228 18.65 13.97 6.97
C PRO A 228 18.86 12.88 8.02
N GLU A 229 18.72 13.21 9.31
CA GLU A 229 18.85 12.26 10.41
C GLU A 229 17.72 11.21 10.39
N LEU A 230 16.50 11.66 10.06
CA LEU A 230 15.35 10.79 9.92
C LEU A 230 15.56 9.73 8.83
N VAL A 231 16.05 10.13 7.66
CA VAL A 231 16.31 9.21 6.54
C VAL A 231 17.38 8.21 6.90
N GLU A 232 18.47 8.65 7.57
CA GLU A 232 19.53 7.75 8.01
C GLU A 232 19.05 6.75 9.07
N ALA A 233 18.27 7.21 10.04
CA ALA A 233 17.69 6.32 11.06
C ALA A 233 16.68 5.33 10.42
N ALA A 234 15.87 5.77 9.46
CA ALA A 234 14.96 4.92 8.73
C ALA A 234 15.70 3.89 7.87
N ARG A 235 16.82 4.27 7.24
CA ARG A 235 17.69 3.36 6.50
C ARG A 235 18.26 2.26 7.44
N ALA A 236 18.82 2.65 8.56
CA ALA A 236 19.33 1.71 9.55
C ALA A 236 18.24 0.73 10.05
N MET A 237 17.01 1.22 10.21
CA MET A 237 15.87 0.39 10.57
C MET A 237 15.56 -0.66 9.49
N THR A 238 15.67 -0.33 8.19
CA THR A 238 15.46 -1.31 7.12
C THR A 238 16.47 -2.45 7.16
N GLU A 239 17.72 -2.17 7.50
CA GLU A 239 18.78 -3.20 7.64
C GLU A 239 18.47 -4.15 8.79
N VAL A 240 18.08 -3.61 9.95
CA VAL A 240 17.70 -4.44 11.11
C VAL A 240 16.49 -5.31 10.79
N VAL A 241 15.44 -4.74 10.20
CA VAL A 241 14.22 -5.50 9.87
C VAL A 241 14.52 -6.57 8.80
N ALA A 242 15.30 -6.25 7.77
CA ALA A 242 15.70 -7.22 6.74
C ALA A 242 16.48 -8.40 7.32
N ASN A 243 17.43 -8.14 8.21
CA ASN A 243 18.25 -9.16 8.83
C ASN A 243 17.48 -10.03 9.84
N GLU A 244 16.85 -9.41 10.83
CA GLU A 244 16.17 -10.11 11.93
C GLU A 244 15.00 -10.97 11.48
N PHE A 245 14.29 -10.52 10.44
CA PHE A 245 13.14 -11.24 9.90
C PHE A 245 13.45 -12.04 8.64
N SER A 246 14.69 -11.96 8.10
CA SER A 246 15.11 -12.62 6.85
C SER A 246 14.17 -12.25 5.69
N LEU A 247 13.92 -10.95 5.53
CA LEU A 247 13.06 -10.46 4.45
C LEU A 247 13.70 -10.64 3.07
N VAL A 248 12.84 -10.83 2.06
CA VAL A 248 13.23 -10.89 0.64
C VAL A 248 12.32 -10.03 -0.22
N GLY A 249 12.84 -9.59 -1.37
CA GLY A 249 12.10 -8.77 -2.33
C GLY A 249 11.82 -7.35 -1.80
N VAL A 250 10.77 -6.73 -2.33
CA VAL A 250 10.35 -5.38 -1.95
C VAL A 250 9.53 -5.39 -0.67
N ASN A 251 9.81 -4.42 0.20
CA ASN A 251 9.19 -4.25 1.50
C ASN A 251 9.02 -2.76 1.82
N GLY A 252 8.18 -2.42 2.77
CA GLY A 252 8.02 -1.06 3.28
C GLY A 252 7.89 -1.01 4.78
N ILE A 253 8.36 0.07 5.42
CA ILE A 253 8.11 0.39 6.82
C ILE A 253 7.36 1.71 6.87
N ASP A 254 6.18 1.69 7.48
CA ASP A 254 5.42 2.90 7.78
C ASP A 254 5.80 3.36 9.18
N PHE A 255 6.03 4.65 9.33
CA PHE A 255 6.46 5.27 10.59
C PHE A 255 5.77 6.63 10.82
N ILE A 256 5.81 7.10 12.06
CA ILE A 256 5.54 8.48 12.41
C ILE A 256 6.88 9.17 12.72
N ALA A 257 7.20 10.22 11.97
CA ALA A 257 8.37 11.03 12.22
C ALA A 257 8.10 12.04 13.33
N ARG A 258 8.99 12.08 14.33
CA ARG A 258 8.98 13.06 15.40
C ARG A 258 10.41 13.43 15.77
N ASP A 259 10.75 14.71 15.72
CA ASP A 259 12.07 15.26 16.09
C ASP A 259 13.25 14.54 15.38
N GLY A 260 13.08 14.17 14.09
CA GLY A 260 14.09 13.44 13.31
C GLY A 260 14.15 11.95 13.62
N VAL A 261 13.23 11.41 14.41
CA VAL A 261 13.18 9.97 14.77
C VAL A 261 12.03 9.28 14.09
N PRO A 262 12.27 8.19 13.30
CA PRO A 262 11.22 7.38 12.72
C PRO A 262 10.69 6.38 13.77
N ILE A 263 9.45 6.53 14.20
CA ILE A 263 8.79 5.61 15.12
C ILE A 263 7.93 4.64 14.29
N PRO A 264 8.33 3.37 14.12
CA PRO A 264 7.68 2.44 13.22
C PRO A 264 6.28 2.05 13.72
N ILE A 265 5.32 2.00 12.82
CA ILE A 265 3.95 1.60 13.14
C ILE A 265 3.52 0.31 12.45
N GLU A 266 4.18 -0.05 11.34
CA GLU A 266 3.86 -1.25 10.56
C GLU A 266 4.98 -1.58 9.57
N VAL A 267 5.20 -2.87 9.33
CA VAL A 267 6.00 -3.37 8.20
C VAL A 267 5.06 -3.98 7.16
N ASN A 268 5.22 -3.58 5.91
CA ASN A 268 4.53 -4.10 4.75
C ASN A 268 5.49 -5.01 3.96
N PRO A 269 5.55 -6.32 4.24
CA PRO A 269 6.55 -7.23 3.65
C PRO A 269 6.11 -7.73 2.28
N ARG A 270 5.84 -6.81 1.36
CA ARG A 270 5.28 -7.01 0.02
C ARG A 270 5.29 -5.71 -0.78
N TRP A 271 4.92 -5.82 -2.06
CA TRP A 271 4.60 -4.64 -2.87
C TRP A 271 3.54 -3.76 -2.20
N SER A 272 3.80 -2.47 -2.05
CA SER A 272 2.89 -1.46 -1.51
C SER A 272 2.61 -0.34 -2.51
N SER A 273 1.62 0.49 -2.21
CA SER A 273 1.21 1.61 -3.08
C SER A 273 2.36 2.58 -3.41
N SER A 274 3.32 2.75 -2.50
CA SER A 274 4.47 3.65 -2.69
C SER A 274 5.46 3.16 -3.74
N MET A 275 5.45 1.88 -4.12
CA MET A 275 6.42 1.33 -5.07
C MET A 275 6.19 1.81 -6.51
N GLU A 276 4.92 1.99 -6.91
CA GLU A 276 4.61 2.64 -8.19
C GLU A 276 5.08 4.11 -8.21
N LEU A 277 4.99 4.79 -7.06
CA LEU A 277 5.50 6.15 -6.93
C LEU A 277 7.02 6.19 -7.08
N VAL A 278 7.74 5.21 -6.49
CA VAL A 278 9.19 5.06 -6.66
C VAL A 278 9.56 4.83 -8.13
N GLU A 279 8.85 3.96 -8.84
CA GLU A 279 9.10 3.74 -10.27
C GLU A 279 8.96 5.02 -11.09
N ARG A 280 7.90 5.80 -10.84
CA ARG A 280 7.67 7.07 -11.54
C ARG A 280 8.75 8.10 -11.20
N ALA A 281 9.07 8.24 -9.92
CA ALA A 281 10.02 9.27 -9.47
C ALA A 281 11.49 8.94 -9.82
N GLN A 282 11.86 7.66 -9.87
CA GLN A 282 13.27 7.25 -9.94
C GLN A 282 13.62 6.47 -11.21
N GLY A 283 12.63 6.08 -12.02
CA GLY A 283 12.86 5.26 -13.22
C GLY A 283 13.40 3.85 -12.93
N LEU A 284 13.28 3.37 -11.67
CA LEU A 284 13.73 2.05 -11.24
C LEU A 284 12.66 1.01 -11.59
N SER A 285 13.02 -0.10 -12.24
CA SER A 285 12.13 -1.25 -12.36
C SER A 285 12.04 -2.00 -11.04
N VAL A 286 11.03 -1.65 -10.23
CA VAL A 286 10.87 -2.17 -8.86
C VAL A 286 10.53 -3.65 -8.89
N PHE A 287 9.71 -4.13 -9.85
CA PHE A 287 9.39 -5.55 -9.94
C PHE A 287 10.60 -6.39 -10.34
N SER A 288 11.44 -5.90 -11.27
CA SER A 288 12.71 -6.57 -11.61
C SER A 288 13.62 -6.69 -10.38
N ALA A 289 13.76 -5.60 -9.60
CA ALA A 289 14.53 -5.62 -8.36
C ALA A 289 13.94 -6.60 -7.32
N HIS A 290 12.60 -6.69 -7.25
CA HIS A 290 11.90 -7.65 -6.39
C HIS A 290 12.25 -9.09 -6.76
N VAL A 291 12.12 -9.46 -8.04
CA VAL A 291 12.42 -10.82 -8.51
C VAL A 291 13.89 -11.16 -8.28
N THR A 292 14.82 -10.26 -8.67
CA THR A 292 16.26 -10.45 -8.46
C THR A 292 16.59 -10.76 -6.99
N ALA A 293 15.95 -10.06 -6.07
CA ALA A 293 16.15 -10.28 -4.64
C ALA A 293 15.51 -11.59 -4.15
N CYS A 294 14.31 -11.95 -4.64
CA CYS A 294 13.62 -13.20 -4.27
C CYS A 294 14.35 -14.44 -4.79
N THR A 295 14.93 -14.39 -5.98
CA THR A 295 15.70 -15.50 -6.59
C THR A 295 17.15 -15.58 -6.11
N GLY A 296 17.54 -14.72 -5.17
CA GLY A 296 18.89 -14.72 -4.59
C GLY A 296 19.97 -14.13 -5.49
N ASN A 297 19.62 -13.47 -6.59
CA ASN A 297 20.57 -12.90 -7.56
C ASN A 297 21.15 -11.54 -7.13
N GLY A 298 20.71 -10.99 -5.98
CA GLY A 298 21.32 -9.80 -5.38
C GLY A 298 20.35 -8.69 -5.04
N LEU A 299 20.92 -7.52 -4.80
CA LEU A 299 20.22 -6.28 -4.49
C LEU A 299 20.45 -5.25 -5.60
N PRO A 300 19.52 -4.32 -5.83
CA PRO A 300 19.74 -3.26 -6.81
C PRO A 300 20.91 -2.35 -6.41
N SER A 301 21.66 -1.89 -7.40
CA SER A 301 22.63 -0.80 -7.20
C SER A 301 21.86 0.52 -7.23
N PHE A 302 21.42 0.97 -6.08
CA PHE A 302 20.62 2.20 -5.94
C PHE A 302 21.10 3.01 -4.74
N ASP A 303 21.24 4.32 -4.94
CA ASP A 303 21.62 5.28 -3.91
C ASP A 303 20.46 6.27 -3.68
N LEU A 304 19.74 6.09 -2.60
CA LEU A 304 18.60 6.92 -2.24
C LEU A 304 19.01 8.39 -2.01
N TRP A 305 20.19 8.64 -1.41
CA TRP A 305 20.66 10.00 -1.18
C TRP A 305 20.89 10.74 -2.49
N ARG A 306 21.60 10.08 -3.42
CA ARG A 306 21.86 10.64 -4.75
C ARG A 306 20.57 10.83 -5.54
N ALA A 307 19.65 9.91 -5.45
CA ALA A 307 18.35 10.00 -6.11
C ALA A 307 17.53 11.19 -5.60
N ARG A 308 17.56 11.45 -4.30
CA ARG A 308 16.86 12.60 -3.68
C ARG A 308 17.50 13.96 -3.94
N GLN A 309 18.75 14.02 -4.40
CA GLN A 309 19.37 15.28 -4.83
C GLN A 309 18.83 15.77 -6.17
N ARG A 310 18.11 14.95 -6.92
CA ARG A 310 17.57 15.24 -8.24
C ARG A 310 16.05 15.29 -8.20
N GLY A 311 15.51 16.16 -9.01
CA GLY A 311 14.12 16.09 -9.40
C GLY A 311 13.18 17.02 -8.65
N CYS A 312 11.93 16.87 -9.04
CA CYS A 312 10.74 17.52 -8.53
C CYS A 312 10.05 16.63 -7.50
N ALA A 313 9.03 17.14 -6.87
CA ALA A 313 8.12 16.36 -6.06
C ALA A 313 7.20 15.54 -6.97
N THR A 314 7.09 14.24 -6.66
CA THR A 314 6.17 13.31 -7.32
C THR A 314 5.19 12.78 -6.29
N GLY A 315 3.89 12.84 -6.59
CA GLY A 315 2.83 12.45 -5.67
C GLY A 315 1.79 11.56 -6.33
N LYS A 316 1.13 10.76 -5.50
CA LYS A 316 -0.08 10.03 -5.87
C LYS A 316 -1.14 10.15 -4.78
N ALA A 317 -2.41 10.13 -5.19
CA ALA A 317 -3.52 10.05 -4.26
C ALA A 317 -4.61 9.11 -4.79
N ILE A 318 -5.16 8.30 -3.90
CA ILE A 318 -6.32 7.44 -4.15
C ILE A 318 -7.57 8.30 -3.90
N VAL A 319 -8.42 8.40 -4.91
CA VAL A 319 -9.72 9.07 -4.80
C VAL A 319 -10.76 8.06 -4.35
N PHE A 320 -11.38 8.31 -3.19
CA PHE A 320 -12.43 7.45 -2.64
C PHE A 320 -13.80 8.05 -2.91
N ALA A 321 -14.78 7.21 -3.22
CA ALA A 321 -16.16 7.63 -3.45
C ALA A 321 -16.75 8.25 -2.17
N ARG A 322 -17.35 9.45 -2.29
CA ARG A 322 -18.02 10.14 -1.18
C ARG A 322 -19.45 9.65 -0.97
N ARG A 323 -20.05 9.01 -1.99
CA ARG A 323 -21.36 8.37 -2.01
C ARG A 323 -21.31 7.15 -2.92
N ASP A 324 -22.31 6.30 -2.85
CA ASP A 324 -22.47 5.21 -3.81
C ASP A 324 -22.65 5.79 -5.23
N VAL A 325 -21.95 5.20 -6.20
CA VAL A 325 -21.98 5.65 -7.59
C VAL A 325 -21.90 4.45 -8.53
N VAL A 326 -22.61 4.54 -9.65
CA VAL A 326 -22.44 3.67 -10.81
C VAL A 326 -21.52 4.40 -11.79
N ILE A 327 -20.41 3.77 -12.14
CA ILE A 327 -19.39 4.37 -13.01
C ILE A 327 -19.93 4.50 -14.43
N GLY A 328 -19.84 5.69 -14.99
CA GLY A 328 -20.15 5.96 -16.39
C GLY A 328 -18.97 5.63 -17.32
N ASP A 329 -18.93 6.25 -18.50
CA ASP A 329 -17.84 6.01 -19.47
C ASP A 329 -16.52 6.63 -19.00
N THR A 330 -15.57 5.78 -18.68
CA THR A 330 -14.21 6.13 -18.22
C THR A 330 -13.15 6.03 -19.32
N ARG A 331 -13.49 5.63 -20.55
CA ARG A 331 -12.50 5.47 -21.63
C ARG A 331 -11.70 6.74 -21.89
N VAL A 332 -12.30 7.90 -21.68
CA VAL A 332 -11.62 9.22 -21.79
C VAL A 332 -10.48 9.41 -20.76
N TRP A 333 -10.40 8.59 -19.74
CA TRP A 333 -9.31 8.63 -18.76
C TRP A 333 -8.07 7.82 -19.21
N LEU A 334 -8.22 6.92 -20.18
CA LEU A 334 -7.10 6.13 -20.71
C LEU A 334 -6.01 7.00 -21.34
N ASP A 335 -6.41 8.13 -21.94
CA ASP A 335 -5.48 9.09 -22.56
C ASP A 335 -4.85 10.05 -21.54
N GLN A 336 -5.20 9.94 -20.24
CA GLN A 336 -4.67 10.78 -19.18
C GLN A 336 -3.58 10.06 -18.40
N PRO A 337 -2.30 10.43 -18.55
CA PRO A 337 -1.18 9.72 -17.93
C PRO A 337 -1.15 9.84 -16.40
N ASP A 338 -1.90 10.78 -15.85
CA ASP A 338 -2.00 11.10 -14.44
C ASP A 338 -3.26 10.52 -13.75
N ILE A 339 -4.04 9.67 -14.43
CA ILE A 339 -5.11 8.86 -13.83
C ILE A 339 -4.79 7.38 -14.06
N ARG A 340 -4.90 6.58 -13.02
CA ARG A 340 -4.67 5.13 -13.03
C ARG A 340 -5.69 4.41 -12.15
N ASP A 341 -5.67 3.07 -12.21
CA ASP A 341 -6.65 2.22 -11.53
C ASP A 341 -8.07 2.59 -11.98
N ILE A 342 -8.26 2.62 -13.32
CA ILE A 342 -9.47 3.15 -13.97
C ILE A 342 -10.57 2.09 -13.92
N PRO A 343 -11.71 2.36 -13.23
CA PRO A 343 -12.82 1.42 -13.17
C PRO A 343 -13.54 1.31 -14.51
N ARG A 344 -14.27 0.23 -14.70
CA ARG A 344 -15.07 0.00 -15.93
C ARG A 344 -16.43 0.66 -15.84
N ALA A 345 -16.95 1.07 -16.97
CA ALA A 345 -18.35 1.53 -17.05
C ALA A 345 -19.30 0.45 -16.52
N GLY A 346 -20.26 0.85 -15.69
CA GLY A 346 -21.20 -0.04 -15.01
C GLY A 346 -20.73 -0.59 -13.66
N ASP A 347 -19.46 -0.43 -13.29
CA ASP A 347 -18.98 -0.82 -11.96
C ASP A 347 -19.71 -0.02 -10.87
N ARG A 348 -20.07 -0.70 -9.78
CA ARG A 348 -20.69 -0.08 -8.61
C ARG A 348 -19.64 0.14 -7.54
N VAL A 349 -19.38 1.40 -7.23
CA VAL A 349 -18.43 1.82 -6.20
C VAL A 349 -19.22 2.37 -5.01
N ARG A 350 -19.05 1.77 -3.84
CA ARG A 350 -19.74 2.21 -2.62
C ARG A 350 -19.01 3.40 -1.98
N SER A 351 -19.73 4.15 -1.20
CA SER A 351 -19.15 5.22 -0.37
C SER A 351 -17.95 4.69 0.42
N GLY A 352 -16.83 5.39 0.31
CA GLY A 352 -15.56 5.01 0.93
C GLY A 352 -14.76 3.92 0.20
N GLU A 353 -15.19 3.37 -0.92
CA GLU A 353 -14.36 2.50 -1.78
C GLU A 353 -13.51 3.33 -2.74
N PRO A 354 -12.34 2.81 -3.20
CA PRO A 354 -11.50 3.52 -4.15
C PRO A 354 -12.17 3.61 -5.52
N VAL A 355 -12.04 4.76 -6.17
CA VAL A 355 -12.50 5.00 -7.55
C VAL A 355 -11.34 4.88 -8.53
N CYS A 356 -10.29 5.66 -8.31
CA CYS A 356 -9.09 5.68 -9.14
C CYS A 356 -7.92 6.26 -8.34
N THR A 357 -6.74 6.25 -8.95
CA THR A 357 -5.54 6.90 -8.43
C THR A 357 -5.16 8.07 -9.33
N VAL A 358 -4.87 9.24 -8.74
CA VAL A 358 -4.35 10.42 -9.44
C VAL A 358 -2.89 10.63 -9.09
N PHE A 359 -2.10 11.12 -10.06
CA PHE A 359 -0.68 11.44 -9.92
C PHE A 359 -0.43 12.91 -10.21
N ALA A 360 0.64 13.44 -9.63
CA ALA A 360 1.14 14.79 -9.94
C ALA A 360 2.67 14.85 -9.82
N GLU A 361 3.26 15.69 -10.64
CA GLU A 361 4.64 16.14 -10.52
C GLU A 361 4.65 17.65 -10.46
N ALA A 362 5.51 18.22 -9.60
CA ALA A 362 5.63 19.65 -9.41
C ALA A 362 7.02 20.01 -8.85
N PRO A 363 7.46 21.28 -8.90
CA PRO A 363 8.76 21.67 -8.37
C PRO A 363 8.96 21.36 -6.88
N ASP A 364 7.90 21.40 -6.09
CA ASP A 364 7.89 21.15 -4.64
C ASP A 364 6.65 20.35 -4.20
N ALA A 365 6.69 19.84 -2.97
CA ALA A 365 5.63 18.99 -2.41
C ALA A 365 4.30 19.73 -2.19
N ALA A 366 4.33 21.03 -1.88
CA ALA A 366 3.12 21.81 -1.67
C ALA A 366 2.37 22.02 -2.99
N SER A 367 3.09 22.36 -4.04
CA SER A 367 2.58 22.47 -5.42
C SER A 367 2.07 21.13 -5.93
N CYS A 368 2.80 20.03 -5.62
CA CYS A 368 2.40 18.67 -5.98
C CYS A 368 1.09 18.27 -5.28
N GLU A 369 0.95 18.52 -3.98
CA GLU A 369 -0.28 18.25 -3.23
C GLU A 369 -1.45 19.06 -3.77
N THR A 370 -1.24 20.35 -4.09
CA THR A 370 -2.25 21.21 -4.72
C THR A 370 -2.72 20.64 -6.06
N ALA A 371 -1.79 20.17 -6.88
CA ALA A 371 -2.12 19.55 -8.16
C ALA A 371 -2.90 18.23 -8.00
N LEU A 372 -2.55 17.40 -7.00
CA LEU A 372 -3.32 16.19 -6.68
C LEU A 372 -4.76 16.52 -6.28
N ILE A 373 -4.96 17.54 -5.42
CA ILE A 373 -6.28 17.99 -4.99
C ILE A 373 -7.11 18.48 -6.20
N ALA A 374 -6.52 19.27 -7.08
CA ALA A 374 -7.19 19.75 -8.27
C ALA A 374 -7.60 18.61 -9.23
N ARG A 375 -6.76 17.56 -9.34
CA ARG A 375 -7.12 16.36 -10.13
C ARG A 375 -8.23 15.56 -9.50
N ALA A 376 -8.21 15.36 -8.19
CA ALA A 376 -9.27 14.70 -7.46
C ALA A 376 -10.61 15.45 -7.59
N ALA A 377 -10.59 16.79 -7.55
CA ALA A 377 -11.78 17.61 -7.76
C ALA A 377 -12.44 17.35 -9.13
N ARG A 378 -11.64 17.27 -10.21
CA ARG A 378 -12.14 16.92 -11.55
C ARG A 378 -12.75 15.52 -11.63
N VAL A 379 -12.18 14.55 -10.88
CA VAL A 379 -12.78 13.21 -10.77
C VAL A 379 -14.15 13.33 -10.08
N TYR A 380 -14.27 14.07 -8.97
CA TYR A 380 -15.55 14.25 -8.27
C TYR A 380 -16.61 14.94 -9.13
N GLU A 381 -16.26 15.96 -9.89
CA GLU A 381 -17.18 16.60 -10.85
C GLU A 381 -17.74 15.58 -11.86
N ARG A 382 -16.94 14.63 -12.29
CA ARG A 382 -17.40 13.57 -13.19
C ARG A 382 -18.33 12.58 -12.48
N LEU A 383 -17.97 12.17 -11.26
CA LEU A 383 -18.79 11.26 -10.45
C LEU A 383 -20.16 11.87 -10.09
N GLU A 384 -20.24 13.19 -9.90
CA GLU A 384 -21.48 13.89 -9.64
C GLU A 384 -22.43 13.82 -10.84
N ARG A 385 -21.93 14.07 -12.06
CA ARG A 385 -22.70 13.96 -13.30
C ARG A 385 -23.29 12.55 -13.48
N TRP A 386 -22.49 11.50 -13.30
CA TRP A 386 -23.00 10.13 -13.39
C TRP A 386 -24.05 9.78 -12.32
N GLY A 387 -23.95 10.37 -11.14
CA GLY A 387 -24.96 10.19 -10.09
C GLY A 387 -26.29 10.86 -10.38
N ASP A 388 -26.29 11.96 -11.13
CA ASP A 388 -27.49 12.67 -11.53
C ASP A 388 -28.17 11.99 -12.71
N ASP A 389 -27.42 11.51 -13.71
CA ASP A 389 -27.95 10.73 -14.84
C ASP A 389 -28.67 9.45 -14.38
N SER A 390 -28.22 8.81 -13.30
CA SER A 390 -28.85 7.62 -12.71
C SER A 390 -30.19 7.92 -11.97
N ARG A 391 -30.49 9.19 -11.71
CA ARG A 391 -31.72 9.67 -11.06
C ARG A 391 -32.74 10.21 -12.05
N ALA A 392 -32.40 10.34 -13.34
CA ALA A 392 -33.37 10.76 -14.36
C ALA A 392 -34.47 9.69 -14.44
N PRO A 393 -35.76 10.05 -14.32
CA PRO A 393 -36.85 9.09 -14.35
C PRO A 393 -36.93 8.43 -15.72
N GLU A 394 -37.21 7.13 -15.76
CA GLU A 394 -37.63 6.37 -16.97
C GLU A 394 -38.93 6.86 -17.63
N SER A 395 -39.25 8.12 -17.51
CA SER A 395 -40.49 8.70 -17.98
C SER A 395 -40.34 9.40 -19.34
N LEU A 396 -39.81 8.70 -20.37
CA LEU A 396 -39.94 9.14 -21.77
C LEU A 396 -39.80 7.96 -22.75
N LEU A 397 -40.48 6.84 -22.49
CA LEU A 397 -40.71 5.80 -23.49
C LEU A 397 -42.18 5.35 -23.41
N ILE A 398 -43.13 6.28 -23.59
CA ILE A 398 -44.49 6.00 -24.03
C ILE A 398 -44.84 7.14 -24.99
N GLY A 399 -44.68 6.83 -26.27
CA GLY A 399 -45.13 7.67 -27.37
C GLY A 399 -45.01 6.89 -28.67
#